data_ba7c29d738ca5b11b14ce50e7f1c25c6
#
_entry.id   ba7c29d738ca5b11b14ce50e7f1c25c6
#
_cell.length_a   1.000
_cell.length_b   1.000
_cell.length_c   1.000
_cell.angle_alpha   90.00
_cell.angle_beta   90.00
_cell.angle_gamma   90.00
#
_symmetry.space_group_name_H-M   'P 1'
#
loop_
_entity.id
_entity.type
_entity.pdbx_description
1 polymer ?
#
loop_
_entity_poly.entity_id
_entity_poly.type
_entity_poly.pdbx_seq_one_letter_code
_entity_poly.pdbx_strand_id
1 'polypeptide(L)'
;MTEDIEAKLKEYKRWAVGSGKYAFSTVERRERRIKYLSRHFDVWEPDLNSIYNFVIEQQKAGKKRKSITEDMICLESWFKFLGKETSLPRLKKEPSPEPRIPTDEEIQRIWDYIGHINDRAVRMKYTVIFGILIYGGVRVGELHRMNVEDVLETGIRVRSEKMEKDRVIGLPDELLNSIREYISIYRPASDQHALLTSERGRITYAGLRSTVKKVGARLGMKWLHAHSFRHYCATSLLKGFQGEKPLDLRWVQIHLGHARIETTTIYTHLSQKDVAEEVRKRYNALFRNEEGEMMEGSKTCGWSYEPYGRKGFCEISLNSPQLPGVVE
;
A
#
# COMPACT_ATOMS: atom_id res chain seq x y z
N MET A 1 8.98 10.75 44.04
CA MET A 1 7.82 11.25 43.27
C MET A 1 7.91 10.66 41.88
N THR A 2 7.06 9.70 41.59
CA THR A 2 6.97 9.16 40.22
C THR A 2 6.37 10.25 39.35
N GLU A 3 7.22 10.94 38.59
CA GLU A 3 6.77 11.87 37.54
C GLU A 3 5.74 11.14 36.67
N ASP A 4 4.62 11.79 36.41
CA ASP A 4 3.58 11.20 35.58
C ASP A 4 4.08 11.12 34.11
N ILE A 5 4.40 9.90 33.68
CA ILE A 5 4.89 9.64 32.33
C ILE A 5 3.92 10.14 31.26
N GLU A 6 2.61 10.13 31.53
CA GLU A 6 1.59 10.61 30.58
C GLU A 6 1.67 12.11 30.37
N ALA A 7 1.87 12.87 31.47
CA ALA A 7 2.06 14.33 31.38
C ALA A 7 3.33 14.64 30.61
N LYS A 8 4.42 13.94 30.88
CA LYS A 8 5.72 14.16 30.23
C LYS A 8 5.72 13.74 28.75
N LEU A 9 4.98 12.70 28.38
CA LEU A 9 4.78 12.31 26.97
C LEU A 9 4.04 13.40 26.19
N LYS A 10 3.09 14.12 26.80
CA LYS A 10 2.46 15.29 26.15
C LYS A 10 3.46 16.43 25.87
N GLU A 11 4.39 16.66 26.79
CA GLU A 11 5.47 17.64 26.60
C GLU A 11 6.43 17.17 25.50
N TYR A 12 6.84 15.89 25.53
CA TYR A 12 7.65 15.29 24.48
C TYR A 12 7.02 15.45 23.10
N LYS A 13 5.70 15.23 22.99
CA LYS A 13 4.97 15.40 21.73
C LYS A 13 5.06 16.85 21.24
N ARG A 14 4.85 17.83 22.11
CA ARG A 14 5.00 19.25 21.76
C ARG A 14 6.42 19.59 21.30
N TRP A 15 7.43 19.12 22.02
CA TRP A 15 8.83 19.32 21.67
C TRP A 15 9.18 18.64 20.33
N ALA A 16 8.81 17.39 20.16
CA ALA A 16 9.17 16.59 19.00
C ALA A 16 8.51 17.08 17.70
N VAL A 17 7.24 17.49 17.77
CA VAL A 17 6.50 18.07 16.64
C VAL A 17 6.92 19.52 16.41
N GLY A 18 6.99 20.33 17.46
CA GLY A 18 7.35 21.75 17.38
C GLY A 18 8.76 22.01 16.86
N SER A 19 9.69 21.05 17.07
CA SER A 19 11.05 21.13 16.48
C SER A 19 11.08 20.91 14.97
N GLY A 20 9.96 20.53 14.32
CA GLY A 20 9.90 20.23 12.89
C GLY A 20 10.64 18.96 12.45
N LYS A 21 11.31 18.26 13.37
CA LYS A 21 12.14 17.09 13.04
C LYS A 21 11.35 15.83 12.76
N TYR A 22 10.13 15.72 13.33
CA TYR A 22 9.37 14.47 13.27
C TYR A 22 7.91 14.73 12.87
N ALA A 23 7.42 13.91 11.94
CA ALA A 23 6.00 13.90 11.60
C ALA A 23 5.16 13.44 12.80
N PHE A 24 3.94 13.95 12.93
CA PHE A 24 3.01 13.65 14.02
C PHE A 24 2.83 12.14 14.26
N SER A 25 2.59 11.37 13.19
CA SER A 25 2.44 9.90 13.25
C SER A 25 3.69 9.18 13.76
N THR A 26 4.88 9.75 13.50
CA THR A 26 6.14 9.22 14.03
C THR A 26 6.22 9.43 15.54
N VAL A 27 5.80 10.59 16.01
CA VAL A 27 5.81 10.93 17.43
C VAL A 27 4.82 10.05 18.20
N GLU A 28 3.60 9.88 17.73
CA GLU A 28 2.61 8.97 18.35
C GLU A 28 3.10 7.52 18.45
N ARG A 29 3.83 7.06 17.45
CA ARG A 29 4.46 5.73 17.52
C ARG A 29 5.55 5.68 18.57
N ARG A 30 6.35 6.74 18.71
CA ARG A 30 7.39 6.84 19.75
C ARG A 30 6.80 6.92 21.14
N GLU A 31 5.78 7.71 21.37
CA GLU A 31 5.06 7.78 22.65
C GLU A 31 4.63 6.38 23.10
N ARG A 32 3.96 5.61 22.22
CA ARG A 32 3.54 4.23 22.52
C ARG A 32 4.72 3.32 22.86
N ARG A 33 5.87 3.49 22.18
CA ARG A 33 7.07 2.72 22.46
C ARG A 33 7.72 3.11 23.79
N ILE A 34 7.84 4.39 24.09
CA ILE A 34 8.38 4.89 25.36
C ILE A 34 7.53 4.38 26.52
N LYS A 35 6.19 4.46 26.39
CA LYS A 35 5.26 3.89 27.38
C LYS A 35 5.39 2.36 27.53
N TYR A 36 5.71 1.63 26.48
CA TYR A 36 6.03 0.21 26.57
C TYR A 36 7.35 0.00 27.31
N LEU A 37 8.40 0.75 26.95
CA LEU A 37 9.74 0.61 27.54
C LEU A 37 9.75 0.96 29.05
N SER A 38 8.93 1.93 29.49
CA SER A 38 8.83 2.32 30.91
C SER A 38 8.30 1.21 31.82
N ARG A 39 7.76 0.12 31.26
CA ARG A 39 7.34 -1.07 32.02
C ARG A 39 8.49 -2.06 32.27
N HIS A 40 9.63 -1.88 31.61
CA HIS A 40 10.75 -2.80 31.65
C HIS A 40 11.94 -2.26 32.42
N PHE A 41 12.11 -0.92 32.41
CA PHE A 41 13.18 -0.24 33.13
C PHE A 41 12.85 1.23 33.33
N ASP A 42 13.64 1.90 34.15
CA ASP A 42 13.53 3.34 34.37
C ASP A 42 13.86 4.10 33.08
N VAL A 43 12.89 4.82 32.52
CA VAL A 43 13.10 5.65 31.32
C VAL A 43 13.50 7.10 31.64
N TRP A 44 13.57 7.46 32.93
CA TRP A 44 13.98 8.79 33.36
C TRP A 44 15.51 8.96 33.40
N GLU A 45 16.21 7.86 33.68
CA GLU A 45 17.66 7.82 33.73
C GLU A 45 18.21 6.81 32.71
N PRO A 46 19.30 7.16 31.96
CA PRO A 46 19.89 6.25 30.98
C PRO A 46 20.79 5.19 31.65
N ASP A 47 20.19 4.30 32.47
CA ASP A 47 20.92 3.15 32.99
C ASP A 47 21.25 2.15 31.88
N LEU A 48 22.50 2.20 31.42
CA LEU A 48 22.94 1.35 30.30
C LEU A 48 22.90 -0.14 30.64
N ASN A 49 23.10 -0.55 31.90
CA ASN A 49 23.06 -1.95 32.28
C ASN A 49 21.66 -2.53 32.13
N SER A 50 20.66 -1.84 32.66
CA SER A 50 19.24 -2.24 32.49
C SER A 50 18.85 -2.26 31.01
N ILE A 51 19.27 -1.29 30.22
CA ILE A 51 19.00 -1.23 28.78
C ILE A 51 19.68 -2.40 28.04
N TYR A 52 20.94 -2.73 28.35
CA TYR A 52 21.62 -3.88 27.74
C TYR A 52 20.97 -5.20 28.11
N ASN A 53 20.57 -5.38 29.37
CA ASN A 53 19.84 -6.57 29.82
C ASN A 53 18.51 -6.72 29.06
N PHE A 54 17.74 -5.63 28.92
CA PHE A 54 16.52 -5.63 28.11
C PHE A 54 16.81 -6.04 26.65
N VAL A 55 17.84 -5.49 26.02
CA VAL A 55 18.20 -5.86 24.64
C VAL A 55 18.53 -7.34 24.53
N ILE A 56 19.28 -7.90 25.48
CA ILE A 56 19.64 -9.33 25.52
C ILE A 56 18.37 -10.20 25.68
N GLU A 57 17.49 -9.85 26.60
CA GLU A 57 16.24 -10.56 26.83
C GLU A 57 15.34 -10.54 25.58
N GLN A 58 15.22 -9.37 24.92
CA GLN A 58 14.40 -9.28 23.70
C GLN A 58 15.00 -10.10 22.55
N GLN A 59 16.35 -10.21 22.46
CA GLN A 59 17.00 -11.08 21.46
C GLN A 59 16.75 -12.57 21.79
N LYS A 60 16.87 -12.98 23.08
CA LYS A 60 16.57 -14.34 23.52
C LYS A 60 15.11 -14.71 23.27
N ALA A 61 14.18 -13.76 23.43
CA ALA A 61 12.76 -13.91 23.11
C ALA A 61 12.45 -13.93 21.59
N GLY A 62 13.47 -13.88 20.71
CA GLY A 62 13.31 -13.94 19.26
C GLY A 62 12.76 -12.68 18.61
N LYS A 63 12.78 -11.54 19.31
CA LYS A 63 12.34 -10.26 18.71
C LYS A 63 13.30 -9.82 17.61
N LYS A 64 12.75 -9.40 16.46
CA LYS A 64 13.56 -8.95 15.32
C LYS A 64 14.50 -7.80 15.70
N ARG A 65 15.77 -7.90 15.33
CA ARG A 65 16.80 -6.88 15.62
C ARG A 65 16.38 -5.48 15.19
N LYS A 66 15.72 -5.36 14.03
CA LYS A 66 15.15 -4.09 13.55
C LYS A 66 14.20 -3.46 14.57
N SER A 67 13.32 -4.26 15.20
CA SER A 67 12.35 -3.74 16.19
C SER A 67 13.07 -3.27 17.47
N ILE A 68 14.09 -4.01 17.92
CA ILE A 68 14.90 -3.61 19.08
C ILE A 68 15.66 -2.32 18.77
N THR A 69 16.27 -2.20 17.59
CA THR A 69 16.95 -0.96 17.16
C THR A 69 15.99 0.23 17.11
N GLU A 70 14.74 0.02 16.65
CA GLU A 70 13.72 1.07 16.68
C GLU A 70 13.32 1.47 18.10
N ASP A 71 13.31 0.53 19.07
CA ASP A 71 13.10 0.84 20.48
C ASP A 71 14.24 1.73 21.02
N MET A 72 15.48 1.41 20.69
CA MET A 72 16.65 2.21 21.09
C MET A 72 16.61 3.62 20.47
N ILE A 73 16.25 3.74 19.20
CA ILE A 73 16.07 5.06 18.55
C ILE A 73 14.98 5.90 19.22
N CYS A 74 13.90 5.28 19.66
CA CYS A 74 12.84 5.98 20.38
C CYS A 74 13.34 6.46 21.75
N LEU A 75 14.07 5.61 22.47
CA LEU A 75 14.62 5.90 23.79
C LEU A 75 15.70 7.00 23.73
N GLU A 76 16.59 6.99 22.73
CA GLU A 76 17.54 8.11 22.52
C GLU A 76 16.82 9.43 22.27
N SER A 77 15.74 9.42 21.49
CA SER A 77 14.96 10.64 21.25
C SER A 77 14.30 11.14 22.53
N TRP A 78 13.89 10.22 23.41
CA TRP A 78 13.33 10.54 24.72
C TRP A 78 14.38 11.13 25.67
N PHE A 79 15.53 10.48 25.81
CA PHE A 79 16.62 10.98 26.62
C PHE A 79 17.12 12.36 26.16
N LYS A 80 17.19 12.56 24.83
CA LYS A 80 17.51 13.88 24.27
C LYS A 80 16.50 14.95 24.68
N PHE A 81 15.22 14.63 24.72
CA PHE A 81 14.18 15.53 25.20
C PHE A 81 14.35 15.83 26.69
N LEU A 82 14.77 14.88 27.50
CA LEU A 82 15.08 15.07 28.93
C LEU A 82 16.41 15.80 29.17
N GLY A 83 17.11 16.23 28.15
CA GLY A 83 18.41 16.87 28.25
C GLY A 83 19.56 15.91 28.57
N LYS A 84 19.34 14.59 28.39
CA LYS A 84 20.33 13.53 28.68
C LYS A 84 20.88 12.98 27.37
N GLU A 85 22.12 13.33 27.04
CA GLU A 85 22.78 12.76 25.86
C GLU A 85 23.31 11.38 26.19
N THR A 86 22.87 10.38 25.40
CA THR A 86 23.32 9.01 25.52
C THR A 86 23.36 8.34 24.15
N SER A 87 24.32 7.45 23.95
CA SER A 87 24.41 6.60 22.77
C SER A 87 23.99 5.19 23.14
N LEU A 88 22.90 4.72 22.52
CA LEU A 88 22.33 3.41 22.79
C LEU A 88 22.79 2.37 21.75
N PRO A 89 22.77 1.07 22.10
CA PRO A 89 23.28 0.02 21.23
C PRO A 89 22.50 -0.06 19.91
N ARG A 90 23.25 -0.17 18.81
CA ARG A 90 22.73 -0.43 17.47
C ARG A 90 23.01 -1.87 17.07
N LEU A 91 21.98 -2.66 16.94
CA LEU A 91 22.14 -4.03 16.48
C LEU A 91 22.47 -4.05 14.98
N LYS A 92 23.44 -4.88 14.59
CA LYS A 92 23.75 -5.08 13.17
C LYS A 92 22.49 -5.48 12.41
N LYS A 93 22.25 -4.87 11.26
CA LYS A 93 21.16 -5.23 10.37
C LYS A 93 21.27 -6.70 9.98
N GLU A 94 20.21 -7.45 10.17
CA GLU A 94 20.07 -8.76 9.55
C GLU A 94 19.73 -8.58 8.06
N PRO A 95 20.24 -9.45 7.18
CA PRO A 95 19.76 -9.50 5.82
C PRO A 95 18.23 -9.67 5.85
N SER A 96 17.51 -8.74 5.27
CA SER A 96 16.07 -8.92 5.11
C SER A 96 15.85 -9.90 3.97
N PRO A 97 15.02 -10.95 4.13
CA PRO A 97 14.65 -11.78 3.00
C PRO A 97 14.03 -10.89 1.91
N GLU A 98 14.30 -11.23 0.67
CA GLU A 98 13.67 -10.53 -0.46
C GLU A 98 12.16 -10.54 -0.30
N PRO A 99 11.49 -9.40 -0.60
CA PRO A 99 10.05 -9.34 -0.52
C PRO A 99 9.45 -10.30 -1.57
N ARG A 100 8.55 -11.17 -1.13
CA ARG A 100 7.79 -12.01 -2.05
C ARG A 100 6.87 -11.13 -2.89
N ILE A 101 7.03 -11.23 -4.21
CA ILE A 101 6.25 -10.51 -5.22
C ILE A 101 5.21 -11.48 -5.78
N PRO A 102 3.93 -11.10 -5.95
CA PRO A 102 2.95 -11.93 -6.63
C PRO A 102 3.39 -12.24 -8.06
N THR A 103 3.11 -13.45 -8.54
CA THR A 103 3.25 -13.80 -9.96
C THR A 103 2.02 -13.35 -10.75
N ASP A 104 2.10 -13.36 -12.07
CA ASP A 104 0.98 -13.04 -12.96
C ASP A 104 -0.21 -13.99 -12.72
N GLU A 105 0.06 -15.29 -12.50
CA GLU A 105 -0.95 -16.29 -12.17
C GLU A 105 -1.60 -16.01 -10.80
N GLU A 106 -0.83 -15.54 -9.82
CA GLU A 106 -1.36 -15.15 -8.52
C GLU A 106 -2.25 -13.88 -8.62
N ILE A 107 -1.88 -12.93 -9.48
CA ILE A 107 -2.71 -11.76 -9.80
C ILE A 107 -3.99 -12.19 -10.51
N GLN A 108 -3.91 -13.10 -11.49
CA GLN A 108 -5.08 -13.66 -12.17
C GLN A 108 -6.05 -14.30 -11.18
N ARG A 109 -5.57 -15.14 -10.27
CA ARG A 109 -6.39 -15.74 -9.22
C ARG A 109 -7.11 -14.71 -8.33
N ILE A 110 -6.50 -13.55 -8.13
CA ILE A 110 -7.17 -12.45 -7.41
C ILE A 110 -8.32 -11.88 -8.24
N TRP A 111 -8.11 -11.66 -9.53
CA TRP A 111 -9.15 -11.17 -10.44
C TRP A 111 -10.30 -12.17 -10.57
N ASP A 112 -9.99 -13.45 -10.73
CA ASP A 112 -11.00 -14.52 -10.79
C ASP A 112 -11.85 -14.56 -9.51
N TYR A 113 -11.21 -14.47 -8.34
CA TYR A 113 -11.91 -14.39 -7.06
C TYR A 113 -12.84 -13.17 -7.00
N ILE A 114 -12.38 -12.00 -7.43
CA ILE A 114 -13.18 -10.79 -7.45
C ILE A 114 -14.37 -10.94 -8.41
N GLY A 115 -14.15 -11.50 -9.59
CA GLY A 115 -15.20 -11.77 -10.60
C GLY A 115 -16.32 -12.66 -10.06
N HIS A 116 -16.02 -13.63 -9.20
CA HIS A 116 -16.99 -14.54 -8.58
C HIS A 116 -17.70 -13.98 -7.34
N ILE A 117 -17.47 -12.72 -6.94
CA ILE A 117 -18.23 -12.09 -5.86
C ILE A 117 -19.66 -11.80 -6.37
N ASN A 118 -20.66 -12.42 -5.76
CA ASN A 118 -22.08 -12.28 -6.17
C ASN A 118 -22.59 -10.85 -5.99
N ASP A 119 -22.28 -10.20 -4.87
CA ASP A 119 -22.67 -8.82 -4.61
C ASP A 119 -21.92 -7.86 -5.54
N ARG A 120 -22.65 -7.23 -6.46
CA ARG A 120 -22.11 -6.35 -7.48
C ARG A 120 -21.44 -5.11 -6.88
N ALA A 121 -21.98 -4.54 -5.82
CA ALA A 121 -21.40 -3.37 -5.17
C ALA A 121 -20.07 -3.72 -4.47
N VAL A 122 -20.01 -4.89 -3.81
CA VAL A 122 -18.77 -5.40 -3.20
C VAL A 122 -17.76 -5.74 -4.29
N ARG A 123 -18.18 -6.41 -5.36
CA ARG A 123 -17.32 -6.74 -6.50
C ARG A 123 -16.69 -5.48 -7.10
N MET A 124 -17.49 -4.46 -7.43
CA MET A 124 -16.99 -3.20 -7.98
C MET A 124 -16.04 -2.48 -7.04
N LYS A 125 -16.35 -2.45 -5.74
CA LYS A 125 -15.46 -1.90 -4.72
C LYS A 125 -14.10 -2.62 -4.67
N TYR A 126 -14.11 -3.95 -4.76
CA TYR A 126 -12.86 -4.74 -4.77
C TYR A 126 -12.09 -4.53 -6.08
N THR A 127 -12.77 -4.45 -7.22
CA THR A 127 -12.16 -4.10 -8.51
C THR A 127 -11.40 -2.77 -8.40
N VAL A 128 -12.01 -1.75 -7.82
CA VAL A 128 -11.35 -0.44 -7.62
C VAL A 128 -10.17 -0.54 -6.66
N ILE A 129 -10.34 -1.20 -5.51
CA ILE A 129 -9.26 -1.35 -4.51
C ILE A 129 -8.05 -2.07 -5.12
N PHE A 130 -8.28 -3.26 -5.67
CA PHE A 130 -7.20 -4.10 -6.20
C PHE A 130 -6.62 -3.53 -7.49
N GLY A 131 -7.43 -2.97 -8.37
CA GLY A 131 -6.97 -2.33 -9.59
C GLY A 131 -6.00 -1.17 -9.31
N ILE A 132 -6.36 -0.26 -8.41
CA ILE A 132 -5.47 0.84 -8.04
C ILE A 132 -4.20 0.33 -7.35
N LEU A 133 -4.27 -0.71 -6.52
CA LEU A 133 -3.08 -1.30 -5.88
C LEU A 133 -2.16 -2.01 -6.87
N ILE A 134 -2.71 -2.78 -7.80
CA ILE A 134 -1.96 -3.60 -8.77
C ILE A 134 -1.33 -2.72 -9.85
N TYR A 135 -2.13 -1.88 -10.52
CA TYR A 135 -1.66 -1.08 -11.66
C TYR A 135 -1.08 0.28 -11.24
N GLY A 136 -1.64 0.88 -10.20
CA GLY A 136 -1.13 2.16 -9.69
C GLY A 136 0.06 2.05 -8.75
N GLY A 137 0.28 0.88 -8.15
CA GLY A 137 1.38 0.65 -7.19
C GLY A 137 1.36 1.59 -5.97
N VAL A 138 0.20 2.12 -5.61
CA VAL A 138 0.05 3.10 -4.53
C VAL A 138 0.24 2.49 -3.14
N ARG A 139 0.62 3.32 -2.17
CA ARG A 139 0.62 2.91 -0.77
C ARG A 139 -0.82 2.86 -0.23
N VAL A 140 -1.11 1.95 0.72
CA VAL A 140 -2.46 1.89 1.33
C VAL A 140 -2.89 3.22 1.93
N GLY A 141 -1.95 3.98 2.52
CA GLY A 141 -2.25 5.30 3.07
C GLY A 141 -2.62 6.32 1.99
N GLU A 142 -2.01 6.22 0.80
CA GLU A 142 -2.37 7.03 -0.35
C GLU A 142 -3.77 6.65 -0.85
N LEU A 143 -4.04 5.35 -1.04
CA LEU A 143 -5.37 4.85 -1.44
C LEU A 143 -6.47 5.25 -0.44
N HIS A 144 -6.18 5.18 0.86
CA HIS A 144 -7.11 5.59 1.91
C HIS A 144 -7.54 7.06 1.79
N ARG A 145 -6.61 7.94 1.39
CA ARG A 145 -6.87 9.39 1.28
C ARG A 145 -7.42 9.84 -0.06
N MET A 146 -7.49 8.95 -1.05
CA MET A 146 -8.03 9.30 -2.36
C MET A 146 -9.48 9.79 -2.27
N ASN A 147 -9.75 10.81 -3.01
CA ASN A 147 -11.06 11.42 -3.15
C ASN A 147 -11.61 11.19 -4.57
N VAL A 148 -12.89 11.44 -4.74
CA VAL A 148 -13.55 11.37 -6.06
C VAL A 148 -12.92 12.36 -7.04
N GLU A 149 -12.62 13.57 -6.57
CA GLU A 149 -11.98 14.62 -7.37
C GLU A 149 -10.52 14.33 -7.76
N ASP A 150 -9.91 13.29 -7.21
CA ASP A 150 -8.57 12.84 -7.60
C ASP A 150 -8.61 11.93 -8.84
N VAL A 151 -9.79 11.46 -9.26
CA VAL A 151 -9.97 10.65 -10.48
C VAL A 151 -9.98 11.58 -11.68
N LEU A 152 -8.95 11.46 -12.51
CA LEU A 152 -8.75 12.25 -13.72
C LEU A 152 -9.19 11.47 -14.96
N GLU A 153 -9.13 12.09 -16.11
CA GLU A 153 -9.43 11.44 -17.39
C GLU A 153 -8.46 10.29 -17.70
N THR A 154 -7.19 10.48 -17.44
CA THR A 154 -6.10 9.55 -17.83
C THR A 154 -5.46 8.80 -16.67
N GLY A 155 -5.97 8.95 -15.44
CA GLY A 155 -5.37 8.33 -14.27
C GLY A 155 -5.90 8.88 -12.95
N ILE A 156 -5.11 8.76 -11.91
CA ILE A 156 -5.46 9.25 -10.57
C ILE A 156 -4.36 10.15 -10.01
N ARG A 157 -4.76 11.26 -9.41
CA ARG A 157 -3.86 12.11 -8.61
C ARG A 157 -3.62 11.44 -7.26
N VAL A 158 -2.36 11.31 -6.90
CA VAL A 158 -1.91 10.82 -5.59
C VAL A 158 -1.31 11.97 -4.81
N ARG A 159 -1.99 12.37 -3.74
CA ARG A 159 -1.55 13.46 -2.85
C ARG A 159 -0.46 12.99 -1.91
N SER A 160 0.60 13.78 -1.79
CA SER A 160 1.75 13.44 -0.93
C SER A 160 1.49 13.81 0.53
N GLU A 161 1.96 12.96 1.47
CA GLU A 161 1.88 13.22 2.92
C GLU A 161 3.06 14.02 3.47
N LYS A 162 4.21 13.97 2.77
CA LYS A 162 5.50 14.41 3.34
C LYS A 162 6.18 15.50 2.51
N MET A 163 5.48 16.56 2.18
CA MET A 163 6.03 17.67 1.37
C MET A 163 6.64 17.23 0.02
N GLU A 164 6.41 15.98 -0.38
CA GLU A 164 6.69 15.50 -1.72
C GLU A 164 5.61 16.09 -2.65
N LYS A 165 5.94 16.33 -3.90
CA LYS A 165 4.96 16.82 -4.87
C LYS A 165 3.88 15.78 -5.13
N ASP A 166 2.64 16.23 -5.28
CA ASP A 166 1.56 15.38 -5.79
C ASP A 166 1.98 14.77 -7.12
N ARG A 167 1.55 13.55 -7.41
CA ARG A 167 1.83 12.88 -8.67
C ARG A 167 0.56 12.37 -9.32
N VAL A 168 0.58 12.25 -10.63
CA VAL A 168 -0.46 11.56 -11.39
C VAL A 168 0.06 10.18 -11.78
N ILE A 169 -0.73 9.14 -11.50
CA ILE A 169 -0.48 7.76 -11.92
C ILE A 169 -1.39 7.42 -13.10
N GLY A 170 -0.82 6.87 -14.17
CA GLY A 170 -1.56 6.32 -15.30
C GLY A 170 -2.23 5.00 -14.91
N LEU A 171 -3.47 4.80 -15.32
CA LEU A 171 -4.22 3.57 -15.13
C LEU A 171 -4.83 3.10 -16.46
N PRO A 172 -5.12 1.78 -16.61
CA PRO A 172 -5.84 1.29 -17.77
C PRO A 172 -7.22 1.95 -17.90
N ASP A 173 -7.69 2.17 -19.12
CA ASP A 173 -8.97 2.81 -19.37
C ASP A 173 -10.15 2.02 -18.81
N GLU A 174 -10.08 0.68 -18.88
CA GLU A 174 -11.09 -0.21 -18.30
C GLU A 174 -11.19 -0.03 -16.78
N LEU A 175 -10.06 0.13 -16.10
CA LEU A 175 -10.08 0.41 -14.67
C LEU A 175 -10.66 1.79 -14.38
N LEU A 176 -10.30 2.80 -15.16
CA LEU A 176 -10.88 4.15 -15.02
C LEU A 176 -12.38 4.14 -15.24
N ASN A 177 -12.89 3.38 -16.20
CA ASN A 177 -14.32 3.20 -16.43
C ASN A 177 -14.98 2.48 -15.25
N SER A 178 -14.37 1.43 -14.72
CA SER A 178 -14.85 0.72 -13.53
C SER A 178 -14.87 1.64 -12.29
N ILE A 179 -13.89 2.51 -12.15
CA ILE A 179 -13.85 3.50 -11.05
C ILE A 179 -15.01 4.50 -11.20
N ARG A 180 -15.27 5.01 -12.41
CA ARG A 180 -16.38 5.93 -12.67
C ARG A 180 -17.75 5.26 -12.44
N GLU A 181 -17.91 4.01 -12.88
CA GLU A 181 -19.10 3.20 -12.61
C GLU A 181 -19.29 2.98 -11.10
N TYR A 182 -18.23 2.63 -10.38
CA TYR A 182 -18.27 2.51 -8.92
C TYR A 182 -18.74 3.81 -8.26
N ILE A 183 -18.18 4.95 -8.65
CA ILE A 183 -18.54 6.26 -8.10
C ILE A 183 -20.00 6.59 -8.35
N SER A 184 -20.51 6.37 -9.56
CA SER A 184 -21.85 6.78 -9.97
C SER A 184 -22.96 5.86 -9.48
N ILE A 185 -22.69 4.55 -9.36
CA ILE A 185 -23.74 3.54 -9.13
C ILE A 185 -23.59 2.83 -7.79
N TYR A 186 -22.36 2.45 -7.39
CA TYR A 186 -22.19 1.50 -6.29
C TYR A 186 -21.57 2.10 -5.03
N ARG A 187 -21.04 3.30 -5.09
CA ARG A 187 -20.38 3.95 -3.96
C ARG A 187 -21.41 4.43 -2.94
N PRO A 188 -21.40 3.97 -1.67
CA PRO A 188 -22.23 4.55 -0.62
C PRO A 188 -21.99 6.06 -0.46
N ALA A 189 -23.08 6.83 -0.36
CA ALA A 189 -23.06 8.29 -0.25
C ALA A 189 -22.69 8.82 1.16
N SER A 190 -22.18 7.96 2.03
CA SER A 190 -21.85 8.26 3.43
C SER A 190 -20.70 9.26 3.63
N ASP A 191 -19.90 9.52 2.59
CA ASP A 191 -18.85 10.54 2.54
C ASP A 191 -18.81 11.07 1.10
N GLN A 192 -19.04 12.36 0.90
CA GLN A 192 -19.13 12.95 -0.43
C GLN A 192 -17.78 12.99 -1.16
N HIS A 193 -16.70 13.13 -0.43
CA HIS A 193 -15.35 13.30 -0.99
C HIS A 193 -14.59 11.98 -1.16
N ALA A 194 -14.71 11.04 -0.21
CA ALA A 194 -13.91 9.82 -0.23
C ALA A 194 -14.17 8.97 -1.47
N LEU A 195 -13.12 8.54 -2.18
CA LEU A 195 -13.26 7.60 -3.29
C LEU A 195 -13.82 6.26 -2.81
N LEU A 196 -13.28 5.71 -1.73
CA LEU A 196 -13.68 4.42 -1.19
C LEU A 196 -14.46 4.60 0.11
N THR A 197 -15.73 4.20 0.08
CA THR A 197 -16.66 4.34 1.19
C THR A 197 -17.28 3.01 1.63
N SER A 198 -17.76 3.00 2.84
CA SER A 198 -18.68 2.02 3.43
C SER A 198 -19.89 2.76 3.97
N GLU A 199 -20.88 2.09 4.50
CA GLU A 199 -22.05 2.71 5.14
C GLU A 199 -21.67 3.68 6.29
N ARG A 200 -20.48 3.50 6.86
CA ARG A 200 -19.97 4.30 7.98
C ARG A 200 -19.04 5.45 7.55
N GLY A 201 -18.99 5.78 6.26
CA GLY A 201 -18.09 6.79 5.70
C GLY A 201 -16.86 6.19 5.02
N ARG A 202 -15.79 6.96 4.94
CA ARG A 202 -14.52 6.57 4.34
C ARG A 202 -14.00 5.25 4.90
N ILE A 203 -13.63 4.32 4.03
CA ILE A 203 -13.03 3.05 4.46
C ILE A 203 -11.71 3.35 5.20
N THR A 204 -11.57 2.85 6.42
CA THR A 204 -10.37 3.08 7.24
C THR A 204 -9.12 2.42 6.64
N TYR A 205 -7.96 2.95 6.98
CA TYR A 205 -6.67 2.33 6.64
C TYR A 205 -6.59 0.85 7.06
N ALA A 206 -7.10 0.53 8.26
CA ALA A 206 -7.17 -0.84 8.76
C ALA A 206 -8.15 -1.70 7.94
N GLY A 207 -9.26 -1.13 7.50
CA GLY A 207 -10.26 -1.78 6.64
C GLY A 207 -9.66 -2.19 5.30
N LEU A 208 -8.94 -1.28 4.63
CA LEU A 208 -8.24 -1.60 3.36
C LEU A 208 -7.22 -2.72 3.53
N ARG A 209 -6.40 -2.66 4.58
CA ARG A 209 -5.44 -3.74 4.87
C ARG A 209 -6.13 -5.07 5.16
N SER A 210 -7.25 -5.04 5.89
CA SER A 210 -8.04 -6.23 6.19
C SER A 210 -8.63 -6.84 4.92
N THR A 211 -9.11 -6.01 3.97
CA THR A 211 -9.62 -6.48 2.68
C THR A 211 -8.55 -7.25 1.91
N VAL A 212 -7.34 -6.70 1.77
CA VAL A 212 -6.22 -7.39 1.11
C VAL A 212 -5.88 -8.70 1.81
N LYS A 213 -5.81 -8.70 3.14
CA LYS A 213 -5.51 -9.92 3.92
C LYS A 213 -6.59 -10.99 3.78
N LYS A 214 -7.87 -10.60 3.76
CA LYS A 214 -8.99 -11.53 3.57
C LYS A 214 -8.91 -12.23 2.22
N VAL A 215 -8.69 -11.49 1.15
CA VAL A 215 -8.52 -12.07 -0.19
C VAL A 215 -7.30 -12.97 -0.24
N GLY A 216 -6.15 -12.53 0.27
CA GLY A 216 -4.95 -13.36 0.35
C GLY A 216 -5.16 -14.66 1.13
N ALA A 217 -5.86 -14.60 2.28
CA ALA A 217 -6.17 -15.80 3.07
C ALA A 217 -7.10 -16.77 2.32
N ARG A 218 -8.13 -16.27 1.63
CA ARG A 218 -9.05 -17.07 0.81
C ARG A 218 -8.34 -17.80 -0.31
N LEU A 219 -7.31 -17.19 -0.90
CA LEU A 219 -6.53 -17.76 -2.00
C LEU A 219 -5.29 -18.57 -1.53
N GLY A 220 -5.12 -18.77 -0.21
CA GLY A 220 -3.95 -19.45 0.34
C GLY A 220 -2.67 -18.58 0.38
N MET A 221 -2.76 -17.30 0.00
CA MET A 221 -1.65 -16.34 -0.04
C MET A 221 -1.57 -15.53 1.26
N LYS A 222 -1.37 -16.20 2.42
CA LYS A 222 -1.33 -15.54 3.75
C LYS A 222 -0.26 -14.44 3.88
N TRP A 223 0.78 -14.49 3.03
CA TRP A 223 1.86 -13.50 2.96
C TRP A 223 1.45 -12.21 2.25
N LEU A 224 0.36 -12.23 1.46
CA LEU A 224 -0.07 -11.11 0.62
C LEU A 224 -0.42 -9.88 1.48
N HIS A 225 0.11 -8.75 1.09
CA HIS A 225 -0.17 -7.46 1.69
C HIS A 225 -0.14 -6.36 0.62
N ALA A 226 -0.68 -5.19 0.90
CA ALA A 226 -0.81 -4.15 -0.11
C ALA A 226 0.53 -3.69 -0.72
N HIS A 227 1.63 -3.76 0.05
CA HIS A 227 2.94 -3.40 -0.48
C HIS A 227 3.49 -4.44 -1.49
N SER A 228 2.99 -5.69 -1.46
CA SER A 228 3.31 -6.71 -2.46
C SER A 228 2.86 -6.29 -3.87
N PHE A 229 1.69 -5.64 -3.98
CA PHE A 229 1.20 -5.11 -5.26
C PHE A 229 2.07 -3.98 -5.80
N ARG A 230 2.61 -3.14 -4.92
CA ARG A 230 3.55 -2.09 -5.33
C ARG A 230 4.86 -2.66 -5.87
N HIS A 231 5.36 -3.74 -5.26
CA HIS A 231 6.51 -4.48 -5.81
C HIS A 231 6.17 -5.12 -7.15
N TYR A 232 4.96 -5.72 -7.27
CA TYR A 232 4.48 -6.28 -8.53
C TYR A 232 4.41 -5.21 -9.63
N CYS A 233 3.74 -4.08 -9.38
CA CYS A 233 3.65 -2.95 -10.31
C CYS A 233 5.04 -2.49 -10.77
N ALA A 234 5.97 -2.28 -9.82
CA ALA A 234 7.35 -1.89 -10.15
C ALA A 234 8.03 -2.91 -11.07
N THR A 235 7.94 -4.18 -10.73
CA THR A 235 8.60 -5.27 -11.47
C THR A 235 7.99 -5.44 -12.85
N SER A 236 6.68 -5.38 -12.98
CA SER A 236 5.97 -5.51 -14.26
C SER A 236 6.30 -4.35 -15.21
N LEU A 237 6.34 -3.12 -14.70
CA LEU A 237 6.73 -1.96 -15.51
C LEU A 237 8.20 -2.03 -15.97
N LEU A 238 9.10 -2.55 -15.13
CA LEU A 238 10.52 -2.71 -15.46
C LEU A 238 10.80 -3.90 -16.39
N LYS A 239 9.98 -4.96 -16.37
CA LYS A 239 10.12 -6.10 -17.28
C LYS A 239 9.52 -5.84 -18.67
N GLY A 240 8.58 -4.90 -18.75
CA GLY A 240 7.70 -4.75 -19.88
C GLY A 240 6.54 -5.75 -19.85
N PHE A 241 5.50 -5.45 -20.60
CA PHE A 241 4.32 -6.32 -20.76
C PHE A 241 4.28 -6.84 -22.19
N GLN A 242 3.99 -8.13 -22.39
CA GLN A 242 3.61 -8.77 -23.68
C GLN A 242 4.29 -8.17 -24.94
N GLY A 243 5.63 -8.11 -24.96
CA GLY A 243 6.37 -7.58 -26.10
C GLY A 243 6.61 -6.07 -26.11
N GLU A 244 5.97 -5.35 -25.20
CA GLU A 244 6.27 -3.93 -24.97
C GLU A 244 7.67 -3.78 -24.35
N LYS A 245 8.39 -2.74 -24.74
CA LYS A 245 9.72 -2.46 -24.18
C LYS A 245 9.60 -2.14 -22.69
N PRO A 246 10.54 -2.62 -21.85
CA PRO A 246 10.62 -2.21 -20.43
C PRO A 246 10.59 -0.69 -20.29
N LEU A 247 9.93 -0.19 -19.24
CA LEU A 247 10.06 1.21 -18.87
C LEU A 247 11.42 1.47 -18.22
N ASP A 248 12.00 2.60 -18.54
CA ASP A 248 13.19 3.08 -17.84
C ASP A 248 12.91 3.21 -16.34
N LEU A 249 13.91 2.85 -15.53
CA LEU A 249 13.82 2.88 -14.06
C LEU A 249 13.35 4.26 -13.54
N ARG A 250 13.71 5.33 -14.21
CA ARG A 250 13.32 6.69 -13.81
C ARG A 250 11.81 6.91 -13.94
N TRP A 251 11.19 6.43 -15.01
CA TRP A 251 9.75 6.50 -15.21
C TRP A 251 9.00 5.74 -14.11
N VAL A 252 9.48 4.53 -13.79
CA VAL A 252 8.90 3.71 -12.72
C VAL A 252 9.05 4.40 -11.36
N GLN A 253 10.18 5.03 -11.08
CA GLN A 253 10.40 5.78 -9.85
C GLN A 253 9.44 6.98 -9.71
N ILE A 254 9.23 7.74 -10.79
CA ILE A 254 8.28 8.88 -10.82
C ILE A 254 6.86 8.37 -10.62
N HIS A 255 6.44 7.33 -11.35
CA HIS A 255 5.12 6.71 -11.22
C HIS A 255 4.85 6.26 -9.79
N LEU A 256 5.79 5.59 -9.17
CA LEU A 256 5.66 5.12 -7.80
C LEU A 256 5.84 6.22 -6.74
N GLY A 257 6.48 7.35 -7.05
CA GLY A 257 6.80 8.40 -6.09
C GLY A 257 7.86 7.95 -5.07
N HIS A 258 9.03 7.53 -5.53
CA HIS A 258 10.17 7.22 -4.68
C HIS A 258 10.97 8.49 -4.37
N ALA A 259 10.98 8.93 -3.11
CA ALA A 259 11.59 10.19 -2.66
C ALA A 259 13.12 10.23 -2.68
N ARG A 260 13.80 9.11 -2.81
CA ARG A 260 15.27 9.05 -2.82
C ARG A 260 15.78 8.73 -4.20
N ILE A 261 16.26 9.75 -4.88
CA ILE A 261 17.00 9.62 -6.12
C ILE A 261 18.27 10.47 -5.94
N GLU A 262 19.37 9.82 -5.69
CA GLU A 262 20.67 10.50 -5.52
C GLU A 262 21.33 10.92 -6.84
N THR A 263 20.62 10.82 -7.98
CA THR A 263 21.16 11.21 -9.31
C THR A 263 20.13 11.99 -10.12
N THR A 264 19.89 13.23 -9.70
CA THR A 264 18.78 14.06 -10.25
C THR A 264 19.14 14.86 -11.51
N THR A 265 20.35 14.81 -12.03
CA THR A 265 20.82 15.84 -12.98
C THR A 265 20.54 15.56 -14.47
N ILE A 266 20.14 14.34 -14.87
CA ILE A 266 20.04 13.98 -16.31
C ILE A 266 18.60 13.99 -16.85
N TYR A 267 17.55 13.95 -16.02
CA TYR A 267 16.16 13.73 -16.47
C TYR A 267 15.17 14.82 -16.00
N THR A 268 15.60 16.06 -15.91
CA THR A 268 14.78 17.19 -15.43
C THR A 268 13.58 17.54 -16.33
N HIS A 269 13.48 16.97 -17.53
CA HIS A 269 12.44 17.28 -18.53
C HIS A 269 11.26 16.30 -18.56
N LEU A 270 11.32 15.18 -17.82
CA LEU A 270 10.16 14.27 -17.72
C LEU A 270 9.07 14.87 -16.82
N SER A 271 7.95 15.23 -17.43
CA SER A 271 6.78 15.67 -16.65
C SER A 271 6.03 14.47 -16.08
N GLN A 272 5.34 14.67 -14.97
CA GLN A 272 4.50 13.62 -14.38
C GLN A 272 3.34 13.22 -15.31
N LYS A 273 2.87 14.19 -16.15
CA LYS A 273 1.83 13.94 -17.13
C LYS A 273 2.31 12.98 -18.21
N ASP A 274 3.53 13.18 -18.73
CA ASP A 274 4.12 12.30 -19.74
C ASP A 274 4.32 10.87 -19.21
N VAL A 275 4.78 10.74 -17.95
CA VAL A 275 4.93 9.44 -17.28
C VAL A 275 3.57 8.74 -17.13
N ALA A 276 2.54 9.45 -16.67
CA ALA A 276 1.22 8.88 -16.50
C ALA A 276 0.61 8.43 -17.83
N GLU A 277 0.78 9.22 -18.88
CA GLU A 277 0.28 8.90 -20.23
C GLU A 277 1.00 7.69 -20.83
N GLU A 278 2.33 7.61 -20.69
CA GLU A 278 3.10 6.47 -21.17
C GLU A 278 2.74 5.17 -20.43
N VAL A 279 2.59 5.23 -19.10
CA VAL A 279 2.16 4.08 -18.30
C VAL A 279 0.75 3.63 -18.71
N ARG A 280 -0.18 4.58 -18.94
CA ARG A 280 -1.53 4.29 -19.42
C ARG A 280 -1.51 3.60 -20.78
N LYS A 281 -0.74 4.10 -21.76
CA LYS A 281 -0.60 3.48 -23.11
C LYS A 281 -0.18 2.03 -23.00
N ARG A 282 0.81 1.74 -22.15
CA ARG A 282 1.30 0.37 -21.94
C ARG A 282 0.27 -0.54 -21.31
N TYR A 283 -0.47 -0.06 -20.33
CA TYR A 283 -1.56 -0.85 -19.76
C TYR A 283 -2.68 -1.10 -20.77
N ASN A 284 -3.04 -0.11 -21.57
CA ASN A 284 -4.09 -0.28 -22.59
C ASN A 284 -3.69 -1.30 -23.67
N ALA A 285 -2.38 -1.46 -23.96
CA ALA A 285 -1.90 -2.48 -24.86
C ALA A 285 -2.18 -3.92 -24.36
N LEU A 286 -2.31 -4.13 -23.03
CA LEU A 286 -2.66 -5.43 -22.45
C LEU A 286 -4.10 -5.87 -22.72
N PHE A 287 -4.98 -4.93 -23.04
CA PHE A 287 -6.42 -5.15 -23.24
C PHE A 287 -6.83 -5.10 -24.71
N ARG A 288 -5.85 -5.11 -25.64
CA ARG A 288 -6.10 -5.17 -27.09
C ARG A 288 -5.76 -6.56 -27.64
N ASN A 289 -6.53 -7.02 -28.62
CA ASN A 289 -6.18 -8.22 -29.40
C ASN A 289 -5.03 -7.93 -30.38
N GLU A 290 -4.52 -8.96 -31.06
CA GLU A 290 -3.46 -8.84 -32.07
C GLU A 290 -3.84 -7.93 -33.24
N GLU A 291 -5.12 -7.68 -33.47
CA GLU A 291 -5.67 -6.79 -34.51
C GLU A 291 -5.84 -5.33 -34.02
N GLY A 292 -5.46 -5.05 -32.75
CA GLY A 292 -5.55 -3.73 -32.15
C GLY A 292 -6.94 -3.30 -31.68
N GLU A 293 -7.94 -4.19 -31.74
CA GLU A 293 -9.28 -3.97 -31.25
C GLU A 293 -9.40 -4.32 -29.78
N MET A 294 -10.27 -3.60 -29.04
CA MET A 294 -10.57 -3.88 -27.63
C MET A 294 -11.17 -5.28 -27.50
N MET A 295 -10.62 -6.10 -26.63
CA MET A 295 -11.16 -7.45 -26.38
C MET A 295 -12.59 -7.37 -25.90
N GLU A 296 -13.51 -8.08 -26.59
CA GLU A 296 -14.99 -8.00 -26.36
C GLU A 296 -15.45 -8.55 -24.99
N GLY A 297 -14.56 -8.83 -24.06
CA GLY A 297 -14.88 -9.25 -22.69
C GLY A 297 -15.17 -8.09 -21.71
N SER A 298 -15.01 -6.83 -22.11
CA SER A 298 -15.12 -5.68 -21.20
C SER A 298 -16.57 -5.22 -20.92
N LYS A 299 -17.56 -5.72 -21.64
CA LYS A 299 -18.97 -5.28 -21.51
C LYS A 299 -19.73 -5.91 -20.36
N THR A 300 -19.21 -6.95 -19.74
CA THR A 300 -19.81 -7.58 -18.56
C THR A 300 -18.76 -7.78 -17.50
N CYS A 301 -18.64 -6.87 -16.61
CA CYS A 301 -18.10 -6.90 -15.23
C CYS A 301 -17.26 -8.14 -14.80
N GLY A 302 -16.31 -8.56 -15.63
CA GLY A 302 -15.42 -9.68 -15.35
C GLY A 302 -14.07 -9.40 -15.95
N TRP A 303 -13.15 -8.88 -15.13
CA TRP A 303 -11.75 -8.76 -15.49
C TRP A 303 -11.15 -10.15 -15.66
N SER A 304 -11.06 -10.64 -16.88
CA SER A 304 -10.23 -11.78 -17.22
C SER A 304 -8.92 -11.23 -17.79
N TYR A 305 -7.86 -11.25 -17.00
CA TYR A 305 -6.51 -10.97 -17.43
C TYR A 305 -5.93 -12.25 -18.00
N GLU A 306 -5.70 -12.34 -19.32
CA GLU A 306 -4.91 -13.41 -19.93
C GLU A 306 -3.49 -12.92 -20.22
N PRO A 307 -2.50 -13.29 -19.40
CA PRO A 307 -1.12 -12.84 -19.59
C PRO A 307 -0.39 -13.47 -20.77
N TYR A 308 -0.96 -14.49 -21.39
CA TYR A 308 -0.33 -15.23 -22.51
C TYR A 308 -1.40 -15.70 -23.51
N GLY A 309 -1.71 -14.91 -24.50
CA GLY A 309 -2.40 -15.21 -25.76
C GLY A 309 -2.94 -16.63 -26.02
N ARG A 310 -3.68 -17.21 -25.10
CA ARG A 310 -4.43 -18.46 -25.33
C ARG A 310 -5.90 -18.11 -25.37
N LYS A 311 -6.50 -18.32 -26.55
CA LYS A 311 -7.94 -18.31 -26.74
C LYS A 311 -8.59 -19.30 -25.78
N GLY A 312 -9.25 -18.77 -24.75
CA GLY A 312 -10.11 -19.53 -23.86
C GLY A 312 -11.40 -18.75 -23.70
N PHE A 313 -12.38 -19.00 -24.57
CA PHE A 313 -13.75 -18.53 -24.39
C PHE A 313 -14.29 -19.12 -23.09
N CYS A 314 -14.57 -18.27 -22.11
CA CYS A 314 -15.47 -18.63 -21.02
C CYS A 314 -16.87 -18.23 -21.46
N GLU A 315 -17.54 -19.09 -22.22
CA GLU A 315 -18.98 -19.07 -22.35
C GLU A 315 -19.58 -19.36 -20.98
N ILE A 316 -20.07 -18.34 -20.31
CA ILE A 316 -20.97 -18.56 -19.18
C ILE A 316 -22.31 -18.99 -19.74
N SER A 317 -22.43 -20.32 -19.91
CA SER A 317 -23.71 -20.98 -20.10
C SER A 317 -24.59 -20.66 -18.87
N LEU A 318 -25.78 -20.11 -19.16
CA LEU A 318 -26.85 -19.85 -18.20
C LEU A 318 -27.54 -21.15 -17.74
N ASN A 319 -26.78 -22.17 -17.37
CA ASN A 319 -27.35 -23.38 -16.77
C ASN A 319 -26.64 -23.67 -15.46
N SER A 320 -27.30 -23.32 -14.38
CA SER A 320 -26.95 -23.69 -13.02
C SER A 320 -27.08 -25.20 -12.82
N PRO A 321 -26.06 -25.91 -12.33
CA PRO A 321 -26.27 -27.10 -11.55
C PRO A 321 -26.49 -26.71 -10.09
N GLN A 322 -27.62 -27.14 -9.55
CA GLN A 322 -27.92 -27.14 -8.11
C GLN A 322 -26.83 -27.91 -7.38
N LEU A 323 -26.22 -27.28 -6.40
CA LEU A 323 -25.39 -27.98 -5.42
C LEU A 323 -26.31 -28.60 -4.35
N PRO A 324 -26.07 -29.85 -3.94
CA PRO A 324 -26.86 -30.53 -2.91
C PRO A 324 -26.56 -29.94 -1.53
N GLY A 325 -27.60 -29.95 -0.71
CA GLY A 325 -27.77 -29.33 0.58
C GLY A 325 -26.64 -29.47 1.61
N VAL A 326 -26.51 -28.42 2.37
CA VAL A 326 -25.98 -28.53 3.75
C VAL A 326 -27.18 -28.19 4.65
N VAL A 327 -27.57 -29.20 5.39
CA VAL A 327 -28.52 -29.15 6.50
C VAL A 327 -27.78 -28.55 7.71
N GLU A 328 -28.45 -27.61 8.39
CA GLU A 328 -28.23 -27.03 9.73
C GLU A 328 -26.83 -26.55 10.12
#